data_d1ebb54eb417daf2f6cb88efec519f61
#
_entry.id   d1ebb54eb417daf2f6cb88efec519f61
#
_cell.length_a   1.000
_cell.length_b   1.000
_cell.length_c   1.000
_cell.angle_alpha   90.00
_cell.angle_beta   90.00
_cell.angle_gamma   90.00
#
_symmetry.space_group_name_H-M   'P 1'
#
loop_
_entity.id
_entity.type
_entity.pdbx_description
1 polymer ?
#
loop_
_entity_poly.entity_id
_entity_poly.type
_entity_poly.pdbx_seq_one_letter_code
_entity_poly.pdbx_strand_id
1 'polypeptide(L)'
;MSRTLKTSIVAVLIIVAGGGIYSGYRYFWSSEIPEVDAEPILRRNLQALVSASGTIQPQLTVDISANVMGRVTQLSVNEGDRVVAGQFLLQIDPESLQSVVERGEASLEASSSAQEQAKVIVATARVNLELARDNLERQRELWDLQLVSREIFDQAVSEVQLRETELEAREVDVSTAEQRVNQERATLNS
;
A
#
# COMPACT_ATOMS: atom_id res chain seq x y z
N MET A 1 100.95 83.74 28.17
CA MET A 1 100.35 82.44 27.97
C MET A 1 101.31 81.59 27.15
N SER A 2 101.79 80.54 27.71
CA SER A 2 102.91 79.75 27.18
C SER A 2 102.48 78.96 25.93
N ARG A 3 103.40 78.83 24.97
CA ARG A 3 103.22 78.09 23.69
C ARG A 3 102.72 76.66 23.89
N THR A 4 102.97 76.08 25.02
CA THR A 4 102.57 74.75 25.45
C THR A 4 101.04 74.60 25.65
N LEU A 5 100.39 75.68 26.17
CA LEU A 5 98.93 75.64 26.42
C LEU A 5 98.14 75.70 25.09
N LYS A 6 98.60 76.40 24.08
CA LYS A 6 97.97 76.49 22.78
C LYS A 6 98.07 75.18 21.99
N THR A 7 99.21 74.48 22.09
CA THR A 7 99.39 73.19 21.41
C THR A 7 98.55 72.09 22.08
N SER A 8 98.36 72.14 23.40
CA SER A 8 97.43 71.17 24.08
C SER A 8 95.99 71.37 23.73
N ILE A 9 95.56 72.61 23.58
CA ILE A 9 94.12 72.89 23.17
C ILE A 9 93.91 72.44 21.73
N VAL A 10 94.83 72.66 20.85
CA VAL A 10 94.71 72.20 19.45
C VAL A 10 94.70 70.67 19.34
N ALA A 11 95.50 69.97 20.14
CA ALA A 11 95.50 68.51 20.20
C ALA A 11 94.16 67.92 20.67
N VAL A 12 93.55 68.52 21.69
CA VAL A 12 92.25 68.12 22.21
C VAL A 12 91.13 68.34 21.16
N LEU A 13 91.22 69.49 20.47
CA LEU A 13 90.21 69.74 19.38
C LEU A 13 90.29 68.73 18.21
N ILE A 14 91.55 68.34 17.87
CA ILE A 14 91.72 67.31 16.81
C ILE A 14 91.15 65.93 17.25
N ILE A 15 91.34 65.57 18.51
CA ILE A 15 90.82 64.30 19.04
C ILE A 15 89.30 64.31 19.10
N VAL A 16 88.70 65.43 19.55
CA VAL A 16 87.24 65.55 19.58
C VAL A 16 86.66 65.58 18.16
N ALA A 17 87.30 66.28 17.25
CA ALA A 17 86.87 66.31 15.86
C ALA A 17 87.01 64.92 15.18
N GLY A 18 88.12 64.22 15.43
CA GLY A 18 88.34 62.87 14.94
C GLY A 18 87.37 61.85 15.50
N GLY A 19 87.07 61.96 16.81
CA GLY A 19 86.11 61.13 17.53
C GLY A 19 84.65 61.32 16.99
N GLY A 20 84.35 62.63 16.76
CA GLY A 20 83.02 62.97 16.17
C GLY A 20 82.84 62.44 14.77
N ILE A 21 83.86 62.59 13.93
CA ILE A 21 83.82 62.04 12.56
C ILE A 21 83.75 60.50 12.55
N TYR A 22 84.50 59.83 13.40
CA TYR A 22 84.51 58.38 13.54
C TYR A 22 83.13 57.83 14.02
N SER A 23 82.58 58.50 15.03
CA SER A 23 81.24 58.14 15.56
C SER A 23 80.15 58.38 14.57
N GLY A 24 80.21 59.52 13.84
CA GLY A 24 79.21 59.77 12.72
C GLY A 24 79.32 58.80 11.59
N TYR A 25 80.53 58.42 11.19
CA TYR A 25 80.75 57.44 10.16
C TYR A 25 80.22 56.07 10.55
N ARG A 26 80.43 55.69 11.81
CA ARG A 26 79.93 54.40 12.32
C ARG A 26 78.41 54.38 12.41
N TYR A 27 77.83 55.50 12.84
CA TYR A 27 76.33 55.58 12.93
C TYR A 27 75.65 55.58 11.52
N PHE A 28 76.27 56.28 10.57
CA PHE A 28 75.68 56.36 9.21
C PHE A 28 75.85 55.10 8.39
N TRP A 29 76.89 54.29 8.71
CA TRP A 29 77.10 53.02 7.96
C TRP A 29 76.61 51.81 8.73
N SER A 30 76.00 51.93 9.86
CA SER A 30 75.20 50.85 10.48
C SER A 30 73.77 50.82 9.93
N SER A 31 73.64 50.76 8.67
CA SER A 31 72.37 50.33 8.02
C SER A 31 72.24 48.83 8.25
N GLU A 32 71.46 48.46 9.29
CA GLU A 32 70.97 47.07 9.35
C GLU A 32 70.26 46.78 8.07
N ILE A 33 70.85 46.01 7.19
CA ILE A 33 70.20 45.41 6.04
C ILE A 33 69.17 44.42 6.64
N PRO A 34 67.88 44.61 6.54
CA PRO A 34 66.93 43.64 7.04
C PRO A 34 67.22 42.31 6.36
N GLU A 35 67.52 41.30 7.11
CA GLU A 35 67.65 39.93 6.65
C GLU A 35 66.24 39.47 6.27
N VAL A 36 65.99 39.38 4.95
CA VAL A 36 64.74 38.88 4.40
C VAL A 36 64.92 37.40 4.15
N ASP A 37 64.14 36.61 4.84
CA ASP A 37 63.99 35.18 4.53
C ASP A 37 63.33 35.03 3.16
N ALA A 38 64.12 34.64 2.21
CA ALA A 38 63.66 34.33 0.86
C ALA A 38 63.48 32.83 0.72
N GLU A 39 62.27 32.37 0.82
CA GLU A 39 61.92 30.99 0.55
C GLU A 39 61.75 30.79 -0.96
N PRO A 40 62.40 29.80 -1.60
CA PRO A 40 62.22 29.55 -3.04
C PRO A 40 60.78 29.10 -3.33
N ILE A 41 60.11 29.73 -4.28
CA ILE A 41 58.80 29.35 -4.76
C ILE A 41 58.93 28.02 -5.53
N LEU A 42 58.55 26.94 -4.88
CA LEU A 42 58.49 25.63 -5.48
C LEU A 42 57.09 25.43 -6.09
N ARG A 43 57.04 24.96 -7.31
CA ARG A 43 55.78 24.50 -7.90
C ARG A 43 55.39 23.20 -7.19
N ARG A 44 54.29 23.23 -6.44
CA ARG A 44 53.68 22.05 -5.82
C ARG A 44 52.40 21.75 -6.55
N ASN A 45 52.16 20.47 -6.80
CA ASN A 45 50.86 20.01 -7.23
C ASN A 45 49.91 20.07 -6.03
N LEU A 46 48.93 20.97 -6.09
CA LEU A 46 47.88 21.07 -5.12
C LEU A 46 46.78 20.08 -5.52
N GLN A 47 46.58 19.06 -4.71
CA GLN A 47 45.40 18.21 -4.80
C GLN A 47 44.35 18.81 -3.91
N ALA A 48 43.28 19.33 -4.50
CA ALA A 48 42.10 19.73 -3.77
C ALA A 48 41.26 18.46 -3.46
N LEU A 49 41.27 18.05 -2.21
CA LEU A 49 40.40 16.97 -1.74
C LEU A 49 39.04 17.56 -1.41
N VAL A 50 38.03 17.26 -2.24
CA VAL A 50 36.66 17.65 -1.96
C VAL A 50 35.96 16.45 -1.34
N SER A 51 35.56 16.57 -0.09
CA SER A 51 34.73 15.57 0.61
C SER A 51 33.26 15.94 0.43
N ALA A 52 32.48 15.03 -0.09
CA ALA A 52 31.03 15.16 -0.15
C ALA A 52 30.39 13.99 0.61
N SER A 53 29.40 14.29 1.42
CA SER A 53 28.56 13.28 2.05
C SER A 53 27.24 13.16 1.28
N GLY A 54 26.74 11.96 1.11
CA GLY A 54 25.49 11.68 0.43
C GLY A 54 24.84 10.42 0.96
N THR A 55 23.54 10.30 0.76
CA THR A 55 22.78 9.10 1.10
C THR A 55 22.46 8.37 -0.20
N ILE A 56 22.72 7.07 -0.23
CA ILE A 56 22.33 6.21 -1.35
C ILE A 56 20.86 5.86 -1.17
N GLN A 57 20.06 6.16 -2.16
CA GLN A 57 18.65 5.79 -2.21
C GLN A 57 18.39 4.84 -3.37
N PRO A 58 17.50 3.87 -3.24
CA PRO A 58 17.14 3.00 -4.35
C PRO A 58 16.42 3.80 -5.44
N GLN A 59 16.64 3.43 -6.69
CA GLN A 59 15.98 4.04 -7.82
C GLN A 59 14.48 3.72 -7.86
N LEU A 60 14.11 2.52 -7.39
CA LEU A 60 12.74 2.05 -7.31
C LEU A 60 12.52 1.35 -5.97
N THR A 61 11.46 1.74 -5.29
CA THR A 61 10.99 1.08 -4.08
C THR A 61 9.59 0.53 -4.36
N VAL A 62 9.36 -0.72 -3.99
CA VAL A 62 8.06 -1.37 -4.12
C VAL A 62 7.60 -1.80 -2.74
N ASP A 63 6.48 -1.25 -2.30
CA ASP A 63 5.84 -1.65 -1.05
C ASP A 63 4.93 -2.85 -1.32
N ILE A 64 5.21 -3.95 -0.63
CA ILE A 64 4.40 -5.17 -0.71
C ILE A 64 3.52 -5.24 0.51
N SER A 65 2.20 -5.25 0.29
CA SER A 65 1.22 -5.40 1.36
C SER A 65 0.28 -6.57 1.06
N ALA A 66 -0.15 -7.26 2.10
CA ALA A 66 -1.19 -8.26 2.00
C ALA A 66 -2.58 -7.61 2.14
N ASN A 67 -3.54 -8.04 1.34
CA ASN A 67 -4.93 -7.57 1.43
C ASN A 67 -5.72 -8.22 2.59
N VAL A 68 -5.08 -9.14 3.33
CA VAL A 68 -5.68 -9.86 4.44
C VAL A 68 -4.90 -9.63 5.72
N MET A 69 -5.63 -9.50 6.83
CA MET A 69 -5.03 -9.44 8.16
C MET A 69 -4.94 -10.84 8.75
N GLY A 70 -3.77 -11.17 9.30
CA GLY A 70 -3.56 -12.47 9.92
C GLY A 70 -2.19 -12.59 10.57
N ARG A 71 -1.97 -13.71 11.25
CA ARG A 71 -0.68 -14.03 11.85
C ARG A 71 0.24 -14.63 10.77
N VAL A 72 1.48 -14.17 10.70
CA VAL A 72 2.50 -14.80 9.86
C VAL A 72 2.90 -16.13 10.48
N THR A 73 2.70 -17.23 9.75
CA THR A 73 3.07 -18.57 10.18
C THR A 73 4.44 -18.99 9.68
N GLN A 74 4.83 -18.48 8.52
CA GLN A 74 6.14 -18.77 7.94
C GLN A 74 6.69 -17.52 7.27
N LEU A 75 7.98 -17.25 7.53
CA LEU A 75 8.76 -16.19 6.89
C LEU A 75 9.99 -16.85 6.27
N SER A 76 10.15 -16.72 4.95
CA SER A 76 11.21 -17.41 4.19
C SER A 76 12.33 -16.49 3.74
N VAL A 77 12.28 -15.21 4.12
CA VAL A 77 13.27 -14.19 3.74
C VAL A 77 13.66 -13.36 4.94
N ASN A 78 14.89 -12.84 4.93
CA ASN A 78 15.40 -11.94 5.93
C ASN A 78 15.70 -10.57 5.30
N GLU A 79 15.85 -9.56 6.13
CA GLU A 79 16.29 -8.25 5.69
C GLU A 79 17.68 -8.31 5.03
N GLY A 80 17.78 -7.77 3.82
CA GLY A 80 18.99 -7.81 3.00
C GLY A 80 19.04 -8.94 1.98
N ASP A 81 18.09 -9.87 1.98
CA ASP A 81 18.05 -10.97 1.03
C ASP A 81 17.65 -10.48 -0.37
N ARG A 82 18.23 -11.12 -1.37
CA ARG A 82 17.87 -10.91 -2.77
C ARG A 82 16.68 -11.77 -3.15
N VAL A 83 15.61 -11.14 -3.61
CA VAL A 83 14.37 -11.81 -4.03
C VAL A 83 14.14 -11.68 -5.53
N VAL A 84 13.39 -12.63 -6.09
CA VAL A 84 13.00 -12.66 -7.50
C VAL A 84 11.47 -12.70 -7.63
N ALA A 85 10.97 -12.28 -8.79
CA ALA A 85 9.53 -12.32 -9.05
C ALA A 85 9.00 -13.75 -8.92
N GLY A 86 7.89 -13.94 -8.19
CA GLY A 86 7.28 -15.25 -7.93
C GLY A 86 7.89 -16.02 -6.75
N GLN A 87 8.89 -15.47 -6.08
CA GLN A 87 9.48 -16.10 -4.89
C GLN A 87 8.50 -16.04 -3.71
N PHE A 88 8.40 -17.14 -2.98
CA PHE A 88 7.65 -17.21 -1.73
C PHE A 88 8.35 -16.38 -0.65
N LEU A 89 7.65 -15.41 -0.08
CA LEU A 89 8.19 -14.50 0.93
C LEU A 89 7.72 -14.86 2.33
N LEU A 90 6.41 -14.96 2.50
CA LEU A 90 5.78 -15.26 3.78
C LEU A 90 4.45 -15.99 3.58
N GLN A 91 3.98 -16.64 4.63
CA GLN A 91 2.65 -17.23 4.71
C GLN A 91 1.88 -16.64 5.89
N ILE A 92 0.67 -16.19 5.60
CA ILE A 92 -0.30 -15.79 6.62
C ILE A 92 -1.13 -17.02 6.98
N ASP A 93 -1.50 -17.13 8.24
CA ASP A 93 -2.32 -18.21 8.77
C ASP A 93 -3.65 -18.35 8.00
N PRO A 94 -3.89 -19.47 7.29
CA PRO A 94 -5.10 -19.63 6.50
C PRO A 94 -6.32 -20.08 7.31
N GLU A 95 -6.16 -20.51 8.56
CA GLU A 95 -7.23 -21.14 9.36
C GLU A 95 -8.47 -20.25 9.50
N SER A 96 -8.27 -18.97 9.75
CA SER A 96 -9.39 -18.02 9.87
C SER A 96 -10.13 -17.83 8.55
N LEU A 97 -9.40 -17.80 7.42
CA LEU A 97 -9.96 -17.66 6.08
C LEU A 97 -10.70 -18.94 5.66
N GLN A 98 -10.12 -20.11 5.95
CA GLN A 98 -10.78 -21.39 5.70
C GLN A 98 -12.10 -21.49 6.44
N SER A 99 -12.16 -21.08 7.71
CA SER A 99 -13.40 -21.05 8.48
C SER A 99 -14.45 -20.09 7.93
N VAL A 100 -14.05 -19.00 7.26
CA VAL A 100 -14.97 -18.09 6.57
C VAL A 100 -15.52 -18.76 5.31
N VAL A 101 -14.65 -19.40 4.51
CA VAL A 101 -15.05 -20.12 3.30
C VAL A 101 -15.99 -21.27 3.65
N GLU A 102 -15.68 -22.11 4.62
CA GLU A 102 -16.54 -23.22 5.06
C GLU A 102 -17.93 -22.74 5.49
N ARG A 103 -18.00 -21.63 6.22
CA ARG A 103 -19.30 -21.03 6.59
C ARG A 103 -20.07 -20.51 5.38
N GLY A 104 -19.37 -19.90 4.43
CA GLY A 104 -19.96 -19.43 3.17
C GLY A 104 -20.51 -20.59 2.32
N GLU A 105 -19.74 -21.67 2.21
CA GLU A 105 -20.15 -22.89 1.51
C GLU A 105 -21.38 -23.54 2.18
N ALA A 106 -21.37 -23.64 3.51
CA ALA A 106 -22.51 -24.17 4.26
C ALA A 106 -23.78 -23.29 4.10
N SER A 107 -23.63 -21.96 4.05
CA SER A 107 -24.75 -21.04 3.79
C SER A 107 -25.28 -21.19 2.36
N LEU A 108 -24.40 -21.32 1.38
CA LEU A 108 -24.79 -21.58 -0.01
C LEU A 108 -25.54 -22.90 -0.15
N GLU A 109 -25.05 -23.97 0.48
CA GLU A 109 -25.68 -25.29 0.48
C GLU A 109 -27.08 -25.24 1.15
N ALA A 110 -27.22 -24.54 2.27
CA ALA A 110 -28.51 -24.34 2.93
C ALA A 110 -29.50 -23.59 2.02
N SER A 111 -29.03 -22.53 1.34
CA SER A 111 -29.86 -21.75 0.41
C SER A 111 -30.25 -22.57 -0.83
N SER A 112 -29.31 -23.38 -1.35
CA SER A 112 -29.56 -24.31 -2.47
C SER A 112 -30.60 -25.38 -2.11
N SER A 113 -30.50 -25.96 -0.90
CA SER A 113 -31.48 -26.92 -0.38
C SER A 113 -32.88 -26.30 -0.23
N ALA A 114 -32.95 -25.03 0.24
CA ALA A 114 -34.22 -24.30 0.36
C ALA A 114 -34.85 -24.02 -1.03
N GLN A 115 -34.05 -23.72 -2.06
CA GLN A 115 -34.49 -23.55 -3.43
C GLN A 115 -35.07 -24.85 -3.96
N GLU A 116 -34.40 -25.98 -3.75
CA GLU A 116 -34.88 -27.28 -4.20
C GLU A 116 -36.20 -27.68 -3.51
N GLN A 117 -36.32 -27.39 -2.21
CA GLN A 117 -37.57 -27.58 -1.49
C GLN A 117 -38.72 -26.73 -2.10
N ALA A 118 -38.45 -25.46 -2.43
CA ALA A 118 -39.43 -24.61 -3.08
C ALA A 118 -39.88 -25.16 -4.44
N LYS A 119 -38.97 -25.72 -5.25
CA LYS A 119 -39.30 -26.37 -6.52
C LYS A 119 -40.19 -27.58 -6.34
N VAL A 120 -39.97 -28.40 -5.30
CA VAL A 120 -40.85 -29.55 -4.99
C VAL A 120 -42.27 -29.07 -4.61
N ILE A 121 -42.38 -27.95 -3.90
CA ILE A 121 -43.67 -27.36 -3.55
C ILE A 121 -44.40 -26.87 -4.82
N VAL A 122 -43.69 -26.22 -5.75
CA VAL A 122 -44.25 -25.82 -7.04
C VAL A 122 -44.74 -27.05 -7.84
N ALA A 123 -43.94 -28.12 -7.87
CA ALA A 123 -44.36 -29.36 -8.53
C ALA A 123 -45.65 -29.90 -7.93
N THR A 124 -45.81 -29.88 -6.62
CA THR A 124 -47.04 -30.29 -5.92
C THR A 124 -48.21 -29.37 -6.25
N ALA A 125 -48.02 -28.06 -6.26
CA ALA A 125 -49.05 -27.10 -6.61
C ALA A 125 -49.53 -27.30 -8.08
N ARG A 126 -48.59 -27.62 -8.98
CA ARG A 126 -48.90 -27.90 -10.40
C ARG A 126 -49.77 -29.14 -10.55
N VAL A 127 -49.45 -30.21 -9.81
CA VAL A 127 -50.31 -31.44 -9.83
C VAL A 127 -51.70 -31.15 -9.27
N ASN A 128 -51.80 -30.33 -8.20
CA ASN A 128 -53.10 -29.95 -7.64
C ASN A 128 -53.91 -29.11 -8.63
N LEU A 129 -53.27 -28.22 -9.39
CA LEU A 129 -53.95 -27.46 -10.45
C LEU A 129 -54.45 -28.39 -11.57
N GLU A 130 -53.64 -29.36 -12.01
CA GLU A 130 -54.01 -30.33 -13.00
C GLU A 130 -55.25 -31.12 -12.54
N LEU A 131 -55.27 -31.61 -11.31
CA LEU A 131 -56.45 -32.30 -10.74
C LEU A 131 -57.69 -31.41 -10.71
N ALA A 132 -57.52 -30.11 -10.38
CA ALA A 132 -58.64 -29.17 -10.41
C ALA A 132 -59.16 -28.94 -11.84
N ARG A 133 -58.27 -28.85 -12.82
CA ARG A 133 -58.63 -28.70 -14.23
C ARG A 133 -59.36 -29.94 -14.78
N ASP A 134 -58.87 -31.13 -14.48
CA ASP A 134 -59.55 -32.38 -14.85
C ASP A 134 -60.93 -32.50 -14.22
N ASN A 135 -61.08 -32.02 -12.97
CA ASN A 135 -62.37 -31.96 -12.32
C ASN A 135 -63.31 -30.98 -13.03
N LEU A 136 -62.82 -29.77 -13.34
CA LEU A 136 -63.61 -28.78 -14.09
C LEU A 136 -64.06 -29.32 -15.44
N GLU A 137 -63.18 -30.02 -16.18
CA GLU A 137 -63.51 -30.62 -17.47
C GLU A 137 -64.67 -31.64 -17.33
N ARG A 138 -64.58 -32.52 -16.31
CA ARG A 138 -65.68 -33.44 -15.99
C ARG A 138 -66.97 -32.73 -15.62
N GLN A 139 -66.94 -31.68 -14.81
CA GLN A 139 -68.12 -30.90 -14.41
C GLN A 139 -68.70 -30.14 -15.61
N ARG A 140 -67.86 -29.70 -16.56
CA ARG A 140 -68.27 -29.04 -17.78
C ARG A 140 -69.03 -29.98 -18.67
N GLU A 141 -68.56 -31.22 -18.88
CA GLU A 141 -69.28 -32.26 -19.64
C GLU A 141 -70.64 -32.57 -19.02
N LEU A 142 -70.72 -32.70 -17.70
CA LEU A 142 -71.98 -32.97 -17.00
C LEU A 142 -72.93 -31.77 -17.05
N TRP A 143 -72.39 -30.55 -17.03
CA TRP A 143 -73.17 -29.33 -17.18
C TRP A 143 -73.81 -29.23 -18.59
N ASP A 144 -73.09 -29.53 -19.63
CA ASP A 144 -73.55 -29.53 -20.98
C ASP A 144 -74.69 -30.55 -21.17
N LEU A 145 -74.64 -31.62 -20.38
CA LEU A 145 -75.71 -32.64 -20.35
C LEU A 145 -76.85 -32.31 -19.37
N GLN A 146 -76.79 -31.11 -18.69
CA GLN A 146 -77.75 -30.67 -17.68
C GLN A 146 -77.83 -31.59 -16.44
N LEU A 147 -76.77 -32.33 -16.11
CA LEU A 147 -76.76 -33.33 -15.04
C LEU A 147 -76.21 -32.71 -13.69
N VAL A 148 -75.73 -31.50 -13.72
CA VAL A 148 -75.21 -30.78 -12.50
C VAL A 148 -75.84 -29.41 -12.41
N SER A 149 -75.87 -28.88 -11.17
CA SER A 149 -76.33 -27.51 -10.93
C SER A 149 -75.27 -26.49 -11.29
N ARG A 150 -75.68 -25.25 -11.55
CA ARG A 150 -74.83 -24.13 -11.83
C ARG A 150 -73.81 -23.89 -10.67
N GLU A 151 -74.29 -24.10 -9.46
CA GLU A 151 -73.43 -23.93 -8.27
C GLU A 151 -72.22 -24.88 -8.27
N ILE A 152 -72.43 -26.17 -8.62
CA ILE A 152 -71.38 -27.18 -8.72
C ILE A 152 -70.35 -26.81 -9.84
N PHE A 153 -70.84 -26.31 -10.97
CA PHE A 153 -69.97 -25.85 -12.07
C PHE A 153 -69.16 -24.61 -11.65
N ASP A 154 -69.81 -23.57 -11.09
CA ASP A 154 -69.18 -22.34 -10.62
C ASP A 154 -68.15 -22.63 -9.53
N GLN A 155 -68.42 -23.63 -8.64
CA GLN A 155 -67.44 -24.08 -7.63
C GLN A 155 -66.20 -24.70 -8.28
N ALA A 156 -66.34 -25.54 -9.31
CA ALA A 156 -65.20 -26.12 -10.00
C ALA A 156 -64.37 -25.07 -10.74
N VAL A 157 -65.02 -24.04 -11.32
CA VAL A 157 -64.29 -22.89 -11.89
C VAL A 157 -63.50 -22.14 -10.85
N SER A 158 -64.10 -21.85 -9.70
CA SER A 158 -63.47 -21.14 -8.60
C SER A 158 -62.28 -21.91 -7.99
N GLU A 159 -62.38 -23.27 -7.94
CA GLU A 159 -61.29 -24.13 -7.46
C GLU A 159 -60.06 -24.05 -8.40
N VAL A 160 -60.25 -24.08 -9.73
CA VAL A 160 -59.14 -23.92 -10.70
C VAL A 160 -58.47 -22.57 -10.50
N GLN A 161 -59.26 -21.49 -10.37
CA GLN A 161 -58.70 -20.14 -10.17
C GLN A 161 -57.90 -20.05 -8.87
N LEU A 162 -58.36 -20.67 -7.80
CA LEU A 162 -57.66 -20.74 -6.54
C LEU A 162 -56.28 -21.45 -6.69
N ARG A 163 -56.27 -22.61 -7.38
CA ARG A 163 -55.05 -23.39 -7.62
C ARG A 163 -54.06 -22.67 -8.57
N GLU A 164 -54.57 -21.92 -9.52
CA GLU A 164 -53.72 -21.07 -10.39
C GLU A 164 -53.03 -20.00 -9.58
N THR A 165 -53.75 -19.28 -8.73
CA THR A 165 -53.17 -18.26 -7.84
C THR A 165 -52.17 -18.88 -6.84
N GLU A 166 -52.48 -20.08 -6.31
CA GLU A 166 -51.56 -20.79 -5.42
C GLU A 166 -50.27 -21.18 -6.17
N LEU A 167 -50.35 -21.70 -7.39
CA LEU A 167 -49.17 -22.03 -8.19
C LEU A 167 -48.32 -20.77 -8.46
N GLU A 168 -48.92 -19.65 -8.85
CA GLU A 168 -48.23 -18.40 -9.09
C GLU A 168 -47.47 -17.93 -7.83
N ALA A 169 -48.12 -18.00 -6.67
CA ALA A 169 -47.47 -17.65 -5.41
C ALA A 169 -46.25 -18.54 -5.12
N ARG A 170 -46.33 -19.86 -5.38
CA ARG A 170 -45.20 -20.79 -5.21
C ARG A 170 -44.08 -20.58 -6.21
N GLU A 171 -44.39 -20.16 -7.44
CA GLU A 171 -43.38 -19.81 -8.43
C GLU A 171 -42.59 -18.53 -8.01
N VAL A 172 -43.26 -17.57 -7.38
CA VAL A 172 -42.57 -16.41 -6.78
C VAL A 172 -41.64 -16.84 -5.62
N ASP A 173 -42.07 -17.81 -4.79
CA ASP A 173 -41.22 -18.36 -3.73
C ASP A 173 -39.93 -18.97 -4.30
N VAL A 174 -39.98 -19.72 -5.40
CA VAL A 174 -38.82 -20.27 -6.11
C VAL A 174 -37.92 -19.17 -6.63
N SER A 175 -38.48 -18.14 -7.26
CA SER A 175 -37.70 -16.99 -7.74
C SER A 175 -36.94 -16.27 -6.59
N THR A 176 -37.61 -16.11 -5.46
CA THR A 176 -37.02 -15.52 -4.27
C THR A 176 -35.87 -16.39 -3.70
N ALA A 177 -36.08 -17.70 -3.65
CA ALA A 177 -35.04 -18.64 -3.22
C ALA A 177 -33.84 -18.65 -4.17
N GLU A 178 -34.07 -18.55 -5.47
CA GLU A 178 -33.01 -18.47 -6.49
C GLU A 178 -32.18 -17.18 -6.34
N GLN A 179 -32.82 -16.04 -6.10
CA GLN A 179 -32.13 -14.78 -5.84
C GLN A 179 -31.24 -14.90 -4.61
N ARG A 180 -31.70 -15.60 -3.56
CA ARG A 180 -30.91 -15.84 -2.35
C ARG A 180 -29.67 -16.69 -2.65
N VAL A 181 -29.81 -17.78 -3.41
CA VAL A 181 -28.67 -18.60 -3.85
C VAL A 181 -27.65 -17.77 -4.63
N ASN A 182 -28.10 -16.91 -5.54
CA ASN A 182 -27.23 -16.05 -6.32
C ASN A 182 -26.50 -15.01 -5.43
N GLN A 183 -27.17 -14.49 -4.41
CA GLN A 183 -26.57 -13.58 -3.45
C GLN A 183 -25.48 -14.27 -2.61
N GLU A 184 -25.76 -15.46 -2.05
CA GLU A 184 -24.78 -16.23 -1.29
C GLU A 184 -23.57 -16.61 -2.15
N ARG A 185 -23.80 -17.01 -3.41
CA ARG A 185 -22.71 -17.29 -4.35
C ARG A 185 -21.84 -16.06 -4.64
N ALA A 186 -22.44 -14.90 -4.80
CA ALA A 186 -21.70 -13.65 -5.00
C ALA A 186 -20.86 -13.29 -3.80
N THR A 187 -21.40 -13.49 -2.58
CA THR A 187 -20.69 -13.24 -1.33
C THR A 187 -19.49 -14.19 -1.14
N LEU A 188 -19.63 -15.45 -1.57
CA LEU A 188 -18.54 -16.43 -1.50
C LEU A 188 -17.40 -16.13 -2.47
N ASN A 189 -17.69 -15.46 -3.59
CA ASN A 189 -16.71 -15.12 -4.62
C ASN A 189 -16.05 -13.73 -4.40
N SER A 190 -16.49 -12.96 -3.43
CA SER A 190 -15.95 -11.61 -3.10
C SER A 190 -14.87 -11.66 -2.03
#